data_5c541bad9e1977697732fd77e8bb8e98
#
_entry.id   5c541bad9e1977697732fd77e8bb8e98
#
_cell.length_a   1.000
_cell.length_b   1.000
_cell.length_c   1.000
_cell.angle_alpha   90.00
_cell.angle_beta   90.00
_cell.angle_gamma   90.00
#
_symmetry.space_group_name_H-M   'P 1'
#
loop_
_entity.id
_entity.type
_entity.pdbx_description
1 polymer ?
#
loop_
_entity_poly.entity_id
_entity_poly.type
_entity_poly.pdbx_seq_one_letter_code
_entity_poly.pdbx_strand_id
1 'polypeptide(L)'
;MTTAEELRSEILLINPVDEREKSSIVQTLDRLTWDGELFDEEANDHHITASTFVVSERGVILHLHRKLQIWVQPGGHVDAGESTLQAALRETLEETGLAARHCDPPVLFHVDVHPGPRGHTHYDLRYILLSAPDDPSPPEGESPEVYWFDFAVAQERCEPALAPALGKLGEWYRLERGKLTT
;
A
#
# COMPACT_ATOMS: atom_id res chain seq x y z
N MET A 1 -10.75 -13.60 -5.75
CA MET A 1 -9.39 -13.97 -5.28
C MET A 1 -8.41 -13.59 -6.39
N THR A 2 -7.36 -12.83 -6.10
CA THR A 2 -6.34 -12.43 -7.09
C THR A 2 -5.44 -13.63 -7.38
N THR A 3 -5.14 -13.87 -8.66
CA THR A 3 -4.25 -14.95 -9.09
C THR A 3 -2.80 -14.47 -9.21
N ALA A 4 -1.83 -15.39 -9.17
CA ALA A 4 -0.43 -15.09 -9.40
C ALA A 4 -0.17 -14.48 -10.79
N GLU A 5 -0.94 -14.91 -11.81
CA GLU A 5 -0.80 -14.40 -13.18
C GLU A 5 -1.32 -12.96 -13.32
N GLU A 6 -2.44 -12.63 -12.66
CA GLU A 6 -2.95 -11.26 -12.61
C GLU A 6 -1.95 -10.33 -11.93
N LEU A 7 -1.43 -10.71 -10.74
CA LEU A 7 -0.42 -9.94 -10.03
C LEU A 7 0.87 -9.77 -10.86
N ARG A 8 1.34 -10.84 -11.49
CA ARG A 8 2.49 -10.76 -12.37
C ARG A 8 2.31 -9.72 -13.46
N SER A 9 1.13 -9.70 -14.09
CA SER A 9 0.81 -8.76 -15.16
C SER A 9 0.80 -7.32 -14.68
N GLU A 10 0.24 -7.06 -13.49
CA GLU A 10 0.22 -5.72 -12.86
C GLU A 10 1.63 -5.26 -12.46
N ILE A 11 2.41 -6.13 -11.80
CA ILE A 11 3.76 -5.80 -11.33
C ILE A 11 4.70 -5.45 -12.49
N LEU A 12 4.57 -6.12 -13.63
CA LEU A 12 5.38 -5.84 -14.82
C LEU A 12 5.10 -4.47 -15.47
N LEU A 13 4.01 -3.80 -15.11
CA LEU A 13 3.69 -2.45 -15.57
C LEU A 13 4.32 -1.35 -14.69
N ILE A 14 4.86 -1.71 -13.53
CA ILE A 14 5.45 -0.74 -12.60
C ILE A 14 6.78 -0.23 -13.17
N ASN A 15 6.91 1.10 -13.22
CA ASN A 15 8.19 1.74 -13.43
C ASN A 15 8.84 1.99 -12.06
N PRO A 16 9.90 1.28 -11.67
CA PRO A 16 10.48 1.38 -10.33
C PRO A 16 11.08 2.77 -10.08
N VAL A 17 10.88 3.30 -8.88
CA VAL A 17 11.40 4.61 -8.48
C VAL A 17 12.90 4.57 -8.15
N ASP A 18 13.38 3.42 -7.67
CA ASP A 18 14.77 3.23 -7.28
C ASP A 18 15.21 1.76 -7.39
N GLU A 19 16.48 1.46 -7.03
CA GLU A 19 17.01 0.09 -7.07
C GLU A 19 16.39 -0.81 -5.99
N ARG A 20 15.85 -0.25 -4.89
CA ARG A 20 15.12 -1.02 -3.87
C ARG A 20 13.81 -1.56 -4.45
N GLU A 21 12.97 -0.69 -5.03
CA GLU A 21 11.72 -1.12 -5.67
C GLU A 21 11.98 -2.10 -6.81
N LYS A 22 13.02 -1.85 -7.62
CA LYS A 22 13.42 -2.77 -8.68
C LYS A 22 13.80 -4.16 -8.15
N SER A 23 14.53 -4.23 -7.05
CA SER A 23 14.85 -5.48 -6.37
C SER A 23 13.61 -6.15 -5.81
N SER A 24 12.71 -5.38 -5.19
CA SER A 24 11.43 -5.86 -4.65
C SER A 24 10.54 -6.46 -5.74
N ILE A 25 10.46 -5.82 -6.90
CA ILE A 25 9.74 -6.34 -8.08
C ILE A 25 10.29 -7.72 -8.48
N VAL A 26 11.62 -7.86 -8.61
CA VAL A 26 12.26 -9.14 -8.98
C VAL A 26 11.95 -10.22 -7.94
N GLN A 27 12.07 -9.91 -6.66
CA GLN A 27 11.78 -10.84 -5.56
C GLN A 27 10.30 -11.25 -5.54
N THR A 28 9.39 -10.31 -5.75
CA THR A 28 7.95 -10.60 -5.78
C THR A 28 7.58 -11.46 -6.99
N LEU A 29 8.12 -11.16 -8.16
CA LEU A 29 7.92 -11.99 -9.36
C LEU A 29 8.45 -13.41 -9.18
N ASP A 30 9.57 -13.59 -8.47
CA ASP A 30 10.10 -14.91 -8.11
C ASP A 30 9.17 -15.62 -7.12
N ARG A 31 8.72 -14.91 -6.05
CA ARG A 31 7.77 -15.45 -5.07
C ARG A 31 6.48 -15.98 -5.72
N LEU A 32 5.97 -15.33 -6.76
CA LEU A 32 4.77 -15.77 -7.48
C LEU A 32 4.96 -17.09 -8.24
N THR A 33 6.19 -17.60 -8.36
CA THR A 33 6.49 -18.89 -9.00
C THR A 33 6.56 -20.05 -8.01
N TRP A 34 6.55 -19.78 -6.69
CA TRP A 34 6.68 -20.82 -5.68
C TRP A 34 5.34 -21.55 -5.48
N ASP A 35 5.41 -22.83 -5.20
CA ASP A 35 4.24 -23.62 -4.79
C ASP A 35 3.76 -23.19 -3.38
N GLY A 36 2.45 -23.30 -3.15
CA GLY A 36 1.81 -23.05 -1.87
C GLY A 36 1.04 -21.73 -1.79
N GLU A 37 0.55 -21.42 -0.60
CA GLU A 37 -0.28 -20.25 -0.33
C GLU A 37 0.51 -18.94 -0.49
N LEU A 38 -0.10 -17.97 -1.20
CA LEU A 38 0.51 -16.67 -1.45
C LEU A 38 0.22 -15.65 -0.33
N PHE A 39 -0.92 -15.76 0.32
CA PHE A 39 -1.49 -14.72 1.18
C PHE A 39 -1.55 -15.12 2.66
N ASP A 40 -1.69 -16.41 2.96
CA ASP A 40 -1.89 -16.92 4.31
C ASP A 40 -0.58 -16.85 5.13
N GLU A 41 -0.56 -15.95 6.12
CA GLU A 41 0.57 -15.76 7.02
C GLU A 41 0.84 -16.93 7.98
N GLU A 42 -0.16 -17.78 8.21
CA GLU A 42 0.00 -18.99 9.04
C GLU A 42 0.56 -20.16 8.24
N ALA A 43 0.29 -20.19 6.94
CA ALA A 43 0.77 -21.24 6.04
C ALA A 43 2.15 -20.94 5.45
N ASN A 44 2.55 -19.66 5.36
CA ASN A 44 3.79 -19.28 4.71
C ASN A 44 4.41 -18.00 5.30
N ASP A 45 5.64 -18.11 5.80
CA ASP A 45 6.41 -16.97 6.32
C ASP A 45 6.77 -15.92 5.24
N HIS A 46 6.59 -16.26 3.97
CA HIS A 46 6.80 -15.42 2.80
C HIS A 46 5.48 -15.18 2.09
N HIS A 47 4.73 -14.15 2.49
CA HIS A 47 3.38 -13.91 1.97
C HIS A 47 3.19 -12.50 1.43
N ILE A 48 2.20 -12.35 0.57
CA ILE A 48 1.82 -11.07 -0.04
C ILE A 48 0.92 -10.31 0.93
N THR A 49 1.20 -9.03 1.09
CA THR A 49 0.37 -8.06 1.80
C THR A 49 -0.16 -7.00 0.82
N ALA A 50 -1.16 -6.26 1.25
CA ALA A 50 -1.73 -5.17 0.45
C ALA A 50 -1.80 -3.89 1.27
N SER A 51 -1.20 -2.83 0.78
CA SER A 51 -1.26 -1.50 1.37
C SER A 51 -1.63 -0.42 0.38
N THR A 52 -1.81 0.81 0.85
CA THR A 52 -2.48 1.83 0.08
C THR A 52 -1.85 3.20 0.24
N PHE A 53 -1.74 3.91 -0.87
CA PHE A 53 -1.60 5.35 -0.87
C PHE A 53 -2.98 5.98 -1.04
N VAL A 54 -3.62 6.35 0.07
CA VAL A 54 -4.91 7.05 0.07
C VAL A 54 -4.66 8.51 -0.23
N VAL A 55 -5.18 9.00 -1.34
CA VAL A 55 -4.95 10.38 -1.80
C VAL A 55 -6.23 11.19 -1.93
N SER A 56 -6.13 12.48 -1.66
CA SER A 56 -7.14 13.50 -1.90
C SER A 56 -6.48 14.84 -2.23
N GLU A 57 -7.27 15.91 -2.35
CA GLU A 57 -6.74 17.27 -2.46
C GLU A 57 -5.94 17.74 -1.22
N ARG A 58 -6.07 17.04 -0.09
CA ARG A 58 -5.30 17.28 1.14
C ARG A 58 -3.92 16.61 1.14
N GLY A 59 -3.60 15.79 0.12
CA GLY A 59 -2.35 15.04 0.01
C GLY A 59 -2.55 13.54 0.21
N VAL A 60 -1.74 12.91 1.06
CA VAL A 60 -1.73 11.46 1.33
C VAL A 60 -1.96 11.18 2.81
N ILE A 61 -2.66 10.08 3.13
CA ILE A 61 -2.81 9.58 4.50
C ILE A 61 -1.56 8.81 4.92
N LEU A 62 -1.07 9.14 6.12
CA LEU A 62 -0.16 8.28 6.88
C LEU A 62 -0.73 8.10 8.29
N HIS A 63 -0.43 6.96 8.90
CA HIS A 63 -0.68 6.69 10.30
C HIS A 63 0.61 6.40 11.07
N LEU A 64 0.62 6.72 12.36
CA LEU A 64 1.74 6.38 13.24
C LEU A 64 1.61 4.92 13.68
N HIS A 65 2.48 4.04 13.18
CA HIS A 65 2.45 2.63 13.53
C HIS A 65 2.69 2.44 15.04
N ARG A 66 1.71 1.87 15.77
CA ARG A 66 1.69 1.84 17.25
C ARG A 66 2.93 1.22 17.90
N LYS A 67 3.48 0.15 17.33
CA LYS A 67 4.64 -0.56 17.88
C LYS A 67 5.97 0.04 17.42
N LEU A 68 6.07 0.38 16.14
CA LEU A 68 7.33 0.84 15.54
C LEU A 68 7.55 2.34 15.71
N GLN A 69 6.50 3.12 16.01
CA GLN A 69 6.54 4.57 16.17
C GLN A 69 7.12 5.29 14.95
N ILE A 70 6.76 4.82 13.77
CA ILE A 70 7.11 5.39 12.46
C ILE A 70 5.84 5.69 11.67
N TRP A 71 5.89 6.70 10.82
CA TRP A 71 4.80 7.05 9.91
C TRP A 71 4.83 6.17 8.67
N VAL A 72 3.75 5.44 8.44
CA VAL A 72 3.59 4.52 7.31
C VAL A 72 2.22 4.69 6.65
N GLN A 73 2.08 4.14 5.47
CA GLN A 73 0.80 4.03 4.78
C GLN A 73 -0.09 2.96 5.43
N PRO A 74 -1.43 3.03 5.30
CA PRO A 74 -2.35 1.97 5.70
C PRO A 74 -2.11 0.67 4.93
N GLY A 75 -2.33 -0.48 5.59
CA GLY A 75 -2.24 -1.78 4.94
C GLY A 75 -1.95 -2.94 5.87
N GLY A 76 -2.20 -4.14 5.38
CA GLY A 76 -2.03 -5.36 6.16
C GLY A 76 -2.14 -6.64 5.33
N HIS A 77 -2.54 -7.71 5.99
CA HIS A 77 -2.66 -9.02 5.37
C HIS A 77 -3.89 -9.14 4.47
N VAL A 78 -3.83 -10.06 3.54
CA VAL A 78 -4.97 -10.40 2.67
C VAL A 78 -5.72 -11.57 3.30
N ASP A 79 -6.97 -11.35 3.69
CA ASP A 79 -7.79 -12.35 4.33
C ASP A 79 -8.19 -13.48 3.37
N ALA A 80 -8.55 -14.65 3.96
CA ALA A 80 -8.97 -15.79 3.19
C ALA A 80 -10.17 -15.48 2.29
N GLY A 81 -10.00 -15.65 1.00
CA GLY A 81 -11.04 -15.37 0.00
C GLY A 81 -11.07 -13.94 -0.52
N GLU A 82 -10.29 -13.02 0.03
CA GLU A 82 -10.11 -11.67 -0.51
C GLU A 82 -9.23 -11.65 -1.78
N SER A 83 -9.37 -10.57 -2.52
CA SER A 83 -8.36 -10.12 -3.48
C SER A 83 -7.49 -9.04 -2.81
N THR A 84 -6.29 -8.81 -3.33
CA THR A 84 -5.41 -7.72 -2.87
C THR A 84 -6.08 -6.34 -2.96
N LEU A 85 -6.95 -6.13 -3.95
CA LEU A 85 -7.75 -4.91 -4.09
C LEU A 85 -8.80 -4.76 -2.97
N GLN A 86 -9.42 -5.85 -2.54
CA GLN A 86 -10.39 -5.85 -1.44
C GLN A 86 -9.69 -5.62 -0.10
N ALA A 87 -8.57 -6.32 0.14
CA ALA A 87 -7.74 -6.11 1.33
C ALA A 87 -7.28 -4.65 1.45
N ALA A 88 -6.82 -4.05 0.37
CA ALA A 88 -6.43 -2.64 0.33
C ALA A 88 -7.56 -1.69 0.78
N LEU A 89 -8.80 -1.92 0.34
CA LEU A 89 -9.96 -1.12 0.76
C LEU A 89 -10.34 -1.37 2.22
N ARG A 90 -10.34 -2.64 2.67
CA ARG A 90 -10.68 -3.02 4.04
C ARG A 90 -9.68 -2.41 5.02
N GLU A 91 -8.39 -2.60 4.81
CA GLU A 91 -7.32 -2.07 5.66
C GLU A 91 -7.37 -0.54 5.74
N THR A 92 -7.65 0.13 4.60
CA THR A 92 -7.83 1.58 4.61
C THR A 92 -8.98 2.00 5.53
N LEU A 93 -10.14 1.33 5.43
CA LEU A 93 -11.30 1.64 6.27
C LEU A 93 -11.02 1.34 7.74
N GLU A 94 -10.40 0.19 8.05
CA GLU A 94 -10.09 -0.25 9.40
C GLU A 94 -9.08 0.68 10.08
N GLU A 95 -7.98 1.04 9.43
CA GLU A 95 -6.92 1.84 10.04
C GLU A 95 -7.17 3.35 10.02
N THR A 96 -8.06 3.83 9.14
CA THR A 96 -8.25 5.28 8.97
C THR A 96 -9.68 5.76 9.21
N GLY A 97 -10.68 4.88 9.11
CA GLY A 97 -12.10 5.23 9.10
C GLY A 97 -12.56 5.92 7.81
N LEU A 98 -11.67 6.06 6.81
CA LEU A 98 -12.02 6.71 5.54
C LEU A 98 -12.60 5.73 4.54
N ALA A 99 -13.71 6.10 3.93
CA ALA A 99 -14.21 5.43 2.74
C ALA A 99 -13.35 5.83 1.53
N ALA A 100 -12.79 4.83 0.85
CA ALA A 100 -11.96 5.05 -0.32
C ALA A 100 -12.40 4.17 -1.49
N ARG A 101 -11.93 4.48 -2.70
CA ARG A 101 -12.17 3.69 -3.90
C ARG A 101 -10.89 3.56 -4.73
N HIS A 102 -10.77 2.52 -5.50
CA HIS A 102 -9.72 2.41 -6.51
C HIS A 102 -9.86 3.47 -7.61
N CYS A 103 -8.75 3.76 -8.27
CA CYS A 103 -8.78 4.39 -9.58
C CYS A 103 -9.51 3.46 -10.57
N ASP A 104 -9.93 3.98 -11.70
CA ASP A 104 -10.49 3.19 -12.79
C ASP A 104 -9.62 3.35 -14.06
N PRO A 105 -8.89 2.30 -14.46
CA PRO A 105 -8.68 1.01 -13.76
C PRO A 105 -7.88 1.16 -12.44
N PRO A 106 -7.91 0.12 -11.55
CA PRO A 106 -7.07 0.09 -10.35
C PRO A 106 -5.58 0.24 -10.69
N VAL A 107 -4.83 0.91 -9.82
CA VAL A 107 -3.39 1.17 -10.02
C VAL A 107 -2.58 0.52 -8.91
N LEU A 108 -1.88 -0.57 -9.24
CA LEU A 108 -0.76 -1.05 -8.43
C LEU A 108 0.43 -0.11 -8.70
N PHE A 109 0.82 0.65 -7.68
CA PHE A 109 1.73 1.77 -7.84
C PHE A 109 3.17 1.49 -7.44
N HIS A 110 3.34 0.66 -6.42
CA HIS A 110 4.66 0.39 -5.82
C HIS A 110 4.69 -1.01 -5.22
N VAL A 111 5.88 -1.63 -5.21
CA VAL A 111 6.13 -2.92 -4.56
C VAL A 111 7.31 -2.78 -3.62
N ASP A 112 7.17 -3.28 -2.39
CA ASP A 112 8.25 -3.35 -1.42
C ASP A 112 8.37 -4.73 -0.78
N VAL A 113 9.57 -5.22 -0.60
CA VAL A 113 9.85 -6.45 0.15
C VAL A 113 10.60 -6.08 1.42
N HIS A 114 9.99 -6.41 2.56
CA HIS A 114 10.53 -6.04 3.87
C HIS A 114 10.26 -7.09 4.93
N PRO A 115 11.03 -7.11 6.04
CA PRO A 115 10.75 -7.96 7.19
C PRO A 115 9.41 -7.60 7.84
N GLY A 116 8.58 -8.62 8.04
CA GLY A 116 7.36 -8.55 8.84
C GLY A 116 7.56 -9.01 10.28
N PRO A 117 6.50 -9.00 11.10
CA PRO A 117 6.51 -9.57 12.44
C PRO A 117 6.90 -11.07 12.43
N ARG A 118 7.36 -11.59 13.56
CA ARG A 118 7.67 -13.02 13.76
C ARG A 118 8.72 -13.60 12.80
N GLY A 119 9.50 -12.76 12.11
CA GLY A 119 10.50 -13.19 11.14
C GLY A 119 9.96 -13.46 9.74
N HIS A 120 8.71 -13.09 9.47
CA HIS A 120 8.12 -13.20 8.15
C HIS A 120 8.76 -12.23 7.15
N THR A 121 8.54 -12.48 5.88
CA THR A 121 8.86 -11.56 4.78
C THR A 121 7.55 -11.15 4.10
N HIS A 122 7.27 -9.87 4.13
CA HIS A 122 6.13 -9.29 3.43
C HIS A 122 6.53 -8.87 2.02
N TYR A 123 5.73 -9.26 1.06
CA TYR A 123 5.76 -8.81 -0.34
C TYR A 123 4.60 -7.83 -0.52
N ASP A 124 4.84 -6.57 -0.18
CA ASP A 124 3.81 -5.55 -0.03
C ASP A 124 3.45 -4.89 -1.36
N LEU A 125 2.21 -5.05 -1.76
CA LEU A 125 1.63 -4.47 -2.97
C LEU A 125 0.89 -3.18 -2.61
N ARG A 126 1.38 -2.02 -3.05
CA ARG A 126 0.85 -0.71 -2.70
C ARG A 126 0.00 -0.12 -3.80
N TYR A 127 -1.30 -0.04 -3.54
CA TYR A 127 -2.29 0.50 -4.48
C TYR A 127 -2.57 1.98 -4.23
N ILE A 128 -2.99 2.71 -5.28
CA ILE A 128 -3.54 4.06 -5.11
C ILE A 128 -5.05 3.96 -4.85
N LEU A 129 -5.50 4.59 -3.79
CA LEU A 129 -6.91 4.79 -3.48
C LEU A 129 -7.25 6.28 -3.44
N LEU A 130 -8.45 6.60 -3.90
CA LEU A 130 -9.01 7.94 -3.88
C LEU A 130 -10.03 8.05 -2.75
N SER A 131 -9.94 9.09 -1.94
CA SER A 131 -10.91 9.38 -0.88
C SER A 131 -11.39 10.83 -0.96
N ALA A 132 -12.56 11.10 -0.39
CA ALA A 132 -12.95 12.47 -0.05
C ALA A 132 -11.96 13.06 0.97
N PRO A 133 -11.83 14.40 1.03
CA PRO A 133 -10.89 15.05 1.95
C PRO A 133 -11.46 15.15 3.39
N ASP A 134 -12.15 14.12 3.83
CA ASP A 134 -12.74 14.04 5.18
C ASP A 134 -11.62 13.85 6.23
N ASP A 135 -11.92 14.21 7.48
CA ASP A 135 -10.99 13.92 8.58
C ASP A 135 -11.00 12.42 8.90
N PRO A 136 -9.81 11.80 9.06
CA PRO A 136 -9.74 10.41 9.49
C PRO A 136 -10.42 10.20 10.84
N SER A 137 -11.08 9.07 11.01
CA SER A 137 -11.73 8.66 12.25
C SER A 137 -11.53 7.17 12.47
N PRO A 138 -10.29 6.74 12.81
CA PRO A 138 -9.97 5.35 13.01
C PRO A 138 -10.79 4.75 14.16
N PRO A 139 -11.27 3.51 14.04
CA PRO A 139 -12.02 2.85 15.11
C PRO A 139 -11.17 2.56 16.34
N GLU A 140 -11.85 2.23 17.46
CA GLU A 140 -11.18 1.84 18.69
C GLU A 140 -10.31 0.58 18.46
N GLY A 141 -9.07 0.63 18.90
CA GLY A 141 -8.09 -0.45 18.69
C GLY A 141 -7.01 -0.07 17.69
N GLU A 142 -7.32 0.83 16.75
CA GLU A 142 -6.36 1.33 15.77
C GLU A 142 -5.53 2.50 16.30
N SER A 143 -4.54 2.95 15.52
CA SER A 143 -3.76 4.13 15.86
C SER A 143 -4.64 5.37 15.80
N PRO A 144 -4.73 6.19 16.85
CA PRO A 144 -5.45 7.46 16.78
C PRO A 144 -4.69 8.53 15.98
N GLU A 145 -3.41 8.31 15.72
CA GLU A 145 -2.52 9.22 15.01
C GLU A 145 -2.58 8.92 13.50
N VAL A 146 -3.63 9.38 12.83
CA VAL A 146 -3.86 9.25 11.39
C VAL A 146 -4.13 10.63 10.83
N TYR A 147 -3.32 11.08 9.86
CA TYR A 147 -3.44 12.43 9.33
C TYR A 147 -3.22 12.50 7.82
N TRP A 148 -3.83 13.50 7.21
CA TRP A 148 -3.46 13.96 5.89
C TRP A 148 -2.14 14.72 5.96
N PHE A 149 -1.23 14.39 5.07
CA PHE A 149 0.03 15.10 4.89
C PHE A 149 0.12 15.62 3.46
N ASP A 150 0.57 16.86 3.30
CA ASP A 150 1.11 17.29 2.01
C ASP A 150 2.21 16.31 1.57
N PHE A 151 2.32 16.04 0.27
CA PHE A 151 3.23 15.02 -0.26
C PHE A 151 4.70 15.25 0.13
N ALA A 152 5.15 16.51 0.15
CA ALA A 152 6.52 16.84 0.54
C ALA A 152 6.74 16.60 2.03
N VAL A 153 5.77 16.98 2.87
CA VAL A 153 5.82 16.74 4.32
C VAL A 153 5.74 15.24 4.64
N ALA A 154 4.90 14.49 3.91
CA ALA A 154 4.82 13.04 4.04
C ALA A 154 6.17 12.38 3.76
N GLN A 155 6.83 12.79 2.68
CA GLN A 155 8.16 12.28 2.29
C GLN A 155 9.24 12.55 3.35
N GLU A 156 9.17 13.68 4.05
CA GLU A 156 10.12 14.02 5.12
C GLU A 156 9.87 13.28 6.43
N ARG A 157 8.61 12.92 6.71
CA ARG A 157 8.18 12.36 8.00
C ARG A 157 8.03 10.84 8.02
N CYS A 158 7.85 10.24 6.86
CA CYS A 158 7.62 8.80 6.76
C CYS A 158 8.85 7.97 7.15
N GLU A 159 8.64 6.66 7.26
CA GLU A 159 9.72 5.67 7.30
C GLU A 159 10.64 5.88 6.07
N PRO A 160 11.98 5.91 6.26
CA PRO A 160 12.91 6.30 5.19
C PRO A 160 12.80 5.48 3.90
N ALA A 161 12.47 4.18 3.98
CA ALA A 161 12.30 3.34 2.80
C ALA A 161 11.04 3.68 1.99
N LEU A 162 10.07 4.37 2.60
CA LEU A 162 8.83 4.81 1.95
C LEU A 162 9.01 6.15 1.18
N ALA A 163 10.00 6.95 1.55
CA ALA A 163 10.17 8.30 1.02
C ALA A 163 10.27 8.38 -0.52
N PRO A 164 11.01 7.50 -1.23
CA PRO A 164 11.05 7.52 -2.70
C PRO A 164 9.67 7.28 -3.34
N ALA A 165 8.88 6.34 -2.79
CA ALA A 165 7.55 6.04 -3.27
C ALA A 165 6.59 7.23 -3.09
N LEU A 166 6.68 7.96 -1.97
CA LEU A 166 5.89 9.17 -1.73
C LEU A 166 6.29 10.33 -2.65
N GLY A 167 7.56 10.45 -2.98
CA GLY A 167 8.03 11.41 -3.99
C GLY A 167 7.42 11.13 -5.37
N LYS A 168 7.50 9.87 -5.83
CA LYS A 168 6.86 9.38 -7.06
C LYS A 168 5.33 9.61 -7.02
N LEU A 169 4.68 9.39 -5.87
CA LEU A 169 3.25 9.60 -5.70
C LEU A 169 2.86 11.08 -5.86
N GLY A 170 3.61 12.01 -5.27
CA GLY A 170 3.36 13.44 -5.40
C GLY A 170 3.48 13.93 -6.85
N GLU A 171 4.43 13.40 -7.61
CA GLU A 171 4.56 13.67 -9.05
C GLU A 171 3.38 13.09 -9.85
N TRP A 172 3.02 11.85 -9.59
CA TRP A 172 1.88 11.19 -10.22
C TRP A 172 0.58 11.96 -9.95
N TYR A 173 0.30 12.30 -8.69
CA TYR A 173 -0.91 13.04 -8.32
C TYR A 173 -1.00 14.40 -9.03
N ARG A 174 0.10 15.13 -9.12
CA ARG A 174 0.14 16.43 -9.83
C ARG A 174 -0.24 16.31 -11.31
N LEU A 175 0.13 15.20 -11.95
CA LEU A 175 -0.15 14.92 -13.37
C LEU A 175 -1.59 14.42 -13.59
N GLU A 176 -2.10 13.60 -12.68
CA GLU A 176 -3.36 12.89 -12.86
C GLU A 176 -4.56 13.57 -12.18
N ARG A 177 -4.36 14.48 -11.22
CA ARG A 177 -5.44 15.08 -10.43
C ARG A 177 -6.60 15.68 -11.26
N GLY A 178 -6.31 16.22 -12.43
CA GLY A 178 -7.32 16.78 -13.32
C GLY A 178 -8.26 15.73 -13.94
N LYS A 179 -7.87 14.45 -13.92
CA LYS A 179 -8.66 13.31 -14.41
C LYS A 179 -9.39 12.58 -13.28
N LEU A 180 -8.95 12.78 -12.02
CA LEU A 180 -9.49 12.08 -10.86
C LEU A 180 -10.78 12.71 -10.32
N THR A 181 -11.09 13.93 -10.74
CA THR A 181 -12.23 14.75 -10.29
C THR A 181 -13.48 14.60 -11.17
N THR A 182 -13.46 13.76 -12.17
CA THR A 182 -14.62 13.42 -13.03
C THR A 182 -15.15 12.04 -12.69
#